data_517d7083eebc3222709433c722feeaa8
#
_entry.id   517d7083eebc3222709433c722feeaa8
#
_cell.length_a   1.000
_cell.length_b   1.000
_cell.length_c   1.000
_cell.angle_alpha   90.00
_cell.angle_beta   90.00
_cell.angle_gamma   90.00
#
_symmetry.space_group_name_H-M   'P 1'
#
loop_
_entity.id
_entity.type
_entity.pdbx_description
1 polymer ?
#
loop_
_entity_poly.entity_id
_entity_poly.type
_entity_poly.pdbx_seq_one_letter_code
_entity_poly.pdbx_strand_id
1 'polypeptide(L)'
;MKIKEMVDLTYDIVQKYYQNDIQLFLDHVDDKVLWYGPAKGQFLSGRQAVLDAWAGEKHSLTFSLGNIRIEHISSHNSYCEVIMSFPVTTHYPDEKNITMDQVVHITWCERKTEDKTTVPRMLVVHISDLYQKHSADNIYPVHLNEVYQGYLPVTGEGRRLYFRGMDSSDLYFFPNTIMWVESVTYGRHSILHTTDGDYQASALTAALEKEHSDFLLRCHESYLVNPRYITCIKRFSVTLSNGKVLPIPEKKYTAFKKAVHDKWAES
;
A
#
# COMPACT_ATOMS: atom_id res chain seq x y z
N MET A 1 14.81 21.72 -27.69
CA MET A 1 15.27 20.82 -26.64
C MET A 1 15.84 19.56 -27.26
N LYS A 2 17.03 19.09 -26.86
CA LYS A 2 17.60 17.86 -27.42
C LYS A 2 17.12 16.65 -26.60
N ILE A 3 16.48 15.71 -27.30
CA ILE A 3 15.88 14.51 -26.66
C ILE A 3 16.90 13.77 -25.79
N LYS A 4 18.10 13.50 -26.33
CA LYS A 4 19.14 12.78 -25.59
C LYS A 4 19.51 13.47 -24.28
N GLU A 5 19.67 14.79 -24.29
CA GLU A 5 19.98 15.54 -23.07
C GLU A 5 18.88 15.43 -22.01
N MET A 6 17.61 15.38 -22.42
CA MET A 6 16.49 15.22 -21.48
C MET A 6 16.41 13.81 -20.91
N VAL A 7 16.71 12.81 -21.72
CA VAL A 7 16.78 11.41 -21.24
C VAL A 7 17.92 11.23 -20.25
N ASP A 8 19.13 11.71 -20.60
CA ASP A 8 20.31 11.64 -19.73
C ASP A 8 20.06 12.39 -18.41
N LEU A 9 19.50 13.59 -18.48
CA LEU A 9 19.16 14.39 -17.30
C LEU A 9 18.09 13.72 -16.42
N THR A 10 17.05 13.13 -17.03
CA THR A 10 16.04 12.38 -16.29
C THR A 10 16.67 11.17 -15.56
N TYR A 11 17.55 10.45 -16.26
CA TYR A 11 18.26 9.32 -15.67
C TYR A 11 19.12 9.74 -14.47
N ASP A 12 19.90 10.83 -14.61
CA ASP A 12 20.75 11.35 -13.56
C ASP A 12 19.93 11.83 -12.34
N ILE A 13 18.78 12.49 -12.58
CA ILE A 13 17.87 12.93 -11.52
C ILE A 13 17.35 11.71 -10.76
N VAL A 14 16.86 10.67 -11.46
CA VAL A 14 16.35 9.46 -10.83
C VAL A 14 17.44 8.78 -10.00
N GLN A 15 18.63 8.61 -10.55
CA GLN A 15 19.75 7.98 -9.83
C GLN A 15 20.14 8.75 -8.56
N LYS A 16 20.30 10.05 -8.66
CA LYS A 16 20.70 10.90 -7.52
C LYS A 16 19.61 10.96 -6.45
N TYR A 17 18.35 11.05 -6.86
CA TYR A 17 17.21 11.04 -5.95
C TYR A 17 17.26 9.83 -5.01
N TYR A 18 17.46 8.63 -5.58
CA TYR A 18 17.54 7.39 -4.78
C TYR A 18 18.89 7.18 -4.07
N GLN A 19 19.86 8.06 -4.30
CA GLN A 19 21.07 8.19 -3.48
C GLN A 19 20.92 9.20 -2.34
N ASN A 20 19.70 9.70 -2.11
CA ASN A 20 19.38 10.79 -1.18
C ASN A 20 20.06 12.13 -1.54
N ASP A 21 20.42 12.31 -2.82
CA ASP A 21 20.90 13.58 -3.38
C ASP A 21 19.79 14.20 -4.25
N ILE A 22 18.97 15.03 -3.61
CA ILE A 22 17.78 15.64 -4.24
C ILE A 22 18.10 16.97 -4.95
N GLN A 23 19.33 17.48 -4.85
CA GLN A 23 19.63 18.83 -5.32
C GLN A 23 19.41 18.98 -6.83
N LEU A 24 19.84 18.00 -7.62
CA LEU A 24 19.65 18.03 -9.06
C LEU A 24 18.16 18.06 -9.46
N PHE A 25 17.31 17.36 -8.72
CA PHE A 25 15.85 17.41 -8.89
C PHE A 25 15.32 18.83 -8.59
N LEU A 26 15.65 19.39 -7.43
CA LEU A 26 15.16 20.70 -6.98
C LEU A 26 15.61 21.84 -7.91
N ASP A 27 16.81 21.75 -8.47
CA ASP A 27 17.35 22.74 -9.40
C ASP A 27 16.58 22.82 -10.71
N HIS A 28 15.90 21.72 -11.11
CA HIS A 28 15.18 21.66 -12.38
C HIS A 28 13.66 21.77 -12.24
N VAL A 29 13.13 21.95 -11.02
CA VAL A 29 11.69 22.15 -10.81
C VAL A 29 11.23 23.49 -11.42
N ASP A 30 10.15 23.46 -12.22
CA ASP A 30 9.51 24.66 -12.78
C ASP A 30 8.70 25.40 -11.71
N ASP A 31 8.56 26.71 -11.83
CA ASP A 31 7.72 27.50 -10.90
C ASP A 31 6.26 27.05 -10.90
N LYS A 32 5.78 26.48 -12.00
CA LYS A 32 4.42 25.97 -12.20
C LYS A 32 4.36 24.45 -12.19
N VAL A 33 5.33 23.78 -11.57
CA VAL A 33 5.37 22.32 -11.54
C VAL A 33 4.10 21.73 -10.96
N LEU A 34 3.68 20.61 -11.53
CA LEU A 34 2.72 19.69 -10.93
C LEU A 34 3.45 18.41 -10.57
N TRP A 35 3.48 18.08 -9.29
CA TRP A 35 4.12 16.86 -8.79
C TRP A 35 3.07 15.93 -8.20
N TYR A 36 3.05 14.68 -8.65
CA TYR A 36 2.15 13.63 -8.20
C TYR A 36 2.96 12.46 -7.67
N GLY A 37 2.70 12.07 -6.44
CA GLY A 37 3.24 10.84 -5.87
C GLY A 37 2.22 9.70 -5.85
N PRO A 38 2.65 8.49 -5.49
CA PRO A 38 1.82 7.30 -5.50
C PRO A 38 0.78 7.25 -4.37
N ALA A 39 0.92 8.07 -3.32
CA ALA A 39 0.05 8.04 -2.16
C ALA A 39 -1.02 9.13 -2.18
N LYS A 40 -2.14 8.87 -1.50
CA LYS A 40 -3.21 9.85 -1.31
C LYS A 40 -2.67 11.13 -0.64
N GLY A 41 -2.96 12.27 -1.26
CA GLY A 41 -2.50 13.58 -0.78
C GLY A 41 -1.11 14.01 -1.25
N GLN A 42 -0.39 13.15 -1.94
CA GLN A 42 0.87 13.50 -2.60
C GLN A 42 0.61 14.19 -3.95
N PHE A 43 0.03 15.36 -3.88
CA PHE A 43 -0.18 16.26 -5.01
C PHE A 43 0.30 17.64 -4.62
N LEU A 44 1.35 18.11 -5.30
CA LEU A 44 1.96 19.42 -5.06
C LEU A 44 1.84 20.28 -6.31
N SER A 45 1.51 21.53 -6.13
CA SER A 45 1.40 22.50 -7.21
C SER A 45 2.29 23.71 -6.93
N GLY A 46 3.20 23.98 -7.85
CA GLY A 46 4.16 25.07 -7.78
C GLY A 46 5.47 24.69 -7.06
N ARG A 47 6.53 25.39 -7.45
CA ARG A 47 7.90 25.14 -6.96
C ARG A 47 8.00 25.21 -5.44
N GLN A 48 7.38 26.21 -4.81
CA GLN A 48 7.51 26.41 -3.37
C GLN A 48 6.92 25.23 -2.59
N ALA A 49 5.75 24.69 -3.02
CA ALA A 49 5.14 23.53 -2.38
C ALA A 49 6.05 22.28 -2.45
N VAL A 50 6.76 22.11 -3.55
CA VAL A 50 7.76 21.04 -3.71
C VAL A 50 8.94 21.28 -2.76
N LEU A 51 9.53 22.47 -2.74
CA LEU A 51 10.66 22.80 -1.87
C LEU A 51 10.30 22.59 -0.38
N ASP A 52 9.12 23.02 0.05
CA ASP A 52 8.66 22.90 1.44
C ASP A 52 8.46 21.43 1.84
N ALA A 53 7.93 20.60 0.93
CA ALA A 53 7.75 19.18 1.17
C ALA A 53 9.09 18.46 1.41
N TRP A 54 10.08 18.70 0.57
CA TRP A 54 11.40 18.07 0.72
C TRP A 54 12.23 18.67 1.87
N ALA A 55 12.07 19.95 2.19
CA ALA A 55 12.72 20.53 3.36
C ALA A 55 12.25 19.90 4.67
N GLY A 56 11.02 19.42 4.71
CA GLY A 56 10.43 18.70 5.86
C GLY A 56 10.77 17.21 5.91
N GLU A 57 11.27 16.64 4.81
CA GLU A 57 11.53 15.20 4.73
C GLU A 57 12.77 14.81 5.55
N LYS A 58 12.59 13.88 6.49
CA LYS A 58 13.67 13.32 7.30
C LYS A 58 13.45 11.83 7.45
N HIS A 59 14.35 11.05 6.87
CA HIS A 59 14.34 9.60 7.00
C HIS A 59 15.75 9.04 6.98
N SER A 60 15.90 7.80 7.46
CA SER A 60 17.14 7.01 7.41
C SER A 60 17.07 5.89 6.35
N LEU A 61 16.13 5.98 5.44
CA LEU A 61 15.97 4.99 4.38
C LEU A 61 17.11 5.09 3.37
N THR A 62 17.53 3.93 2.89
CA THR A 62 18.43 3.83 1.74
C THR A 62 17.76 3.02 0.64
N PHE A 63 18.22 3.19 -0.59
CA PHE A 63 17.56 2.61 -1.75
C PHE A 63 18.57 1.94 -2.67
N SER A 64 18.11 0.86 -3.32
CA SER A 64 18.83 0.22 -4.42
C SER A 64 17.97 0.22 -5.67
N LEU A 65 18.49 0.76 -6.76
CA LEU A 65 17.83 0.74 -8.05
C LEU A 65 18.22 -0.49 -8.84
N GLY A 66 17.24 -1.13 -9.48
CA GLY A 66 17.49 -2.10 -10.52
C GLY A 66 17.71 -1.45 -11.89
N ASN A 67 17.58 -2.24 -12.95
CA ASN A 67 17.78 -1.74 -14.31
C ASN A 67 16.70 -0.73 -14.70
N ILE A 68 17.11 0.50 -15.02
CA ILE A 68 16.21 1.55 -15.50
C ILE A 68 15.94 1.33 -16.99
N ARG A 69 14.68 1.24 -17.34
CA ARG A 69 14.20 1.12 -18.73
C ARG A 69 13.53 2.41 -19.16
N ILE A 70 13.76 2.80 -20.40
CA ILE A 70 13.05 3.91 -21.03
C ILE A 70 11.82 3.31 -21.70
N GLU A 71 10.63 3.67 -21.20
CA GLU A 71 9.35 3.16 -21.69
C GLU A 71 8.80 4.04 -22.83
N HIS A 72 9.02 5.35 -22.74
CA HIS A 72 8.53 6.29 -23.72
C HIS A 72 9.37 7.56 -23.77
N ILE A 73 9.53 8.09 -24.98
CA ILE A 73 10.11 9.41 -25.22
C ILE A 73 9.26 10.08 -26.32
N SER A 74 8.80 11.28 -26.06
CA SER A 74 8.22 12.15 -27.08
C SER A 74 8.74 13.57 -26.98
N SER A 75 8.78 14.28 -28.09
CA SER A 75 9.16 15.68 -28.11
C SER A 75 8.31 16.43 -29.10
N HIS A 76 7.74 17.53 -28.66
CA HIS A 76 6.95 18.42 -29.50
C HIS A 76 7.19 19.87 -29.11
N ASN A 77 7.65 20.68 -30.09
CA ASN A 77 8.00 22.10 -29.85
C ASN A 77 9.02 22.26 -28.69
N SER A 78 8.61 22.98 -27.63
CA SER A 78 9.43 23.26 -26.43
C SER A 78 9.19 22.26 -25.29
N TYR A 79 8.52 21.14 -25.55
CA TYR A 79 8.24 20.11 -24.56
C TYR A 79 8.90 18.80 -24.93
N CYS A 80 9.29 18.04 -23.93
CA CYS A 80 9.76 16.68 -24.06
C CYS A 80 9.20 15.85 -22.89
N GLU A 81 8.71 14.66 -23.19
CA GLU A 81 8.23 13.71 -22.21
C GLU A 81 9.16 12.52 -22.15
N VAL A 82 9.51 12.12 -20.95
CA VAL A 82 10.34 10.94 -20.68
C VAL A 82 9.64 10.10 -19.64
N ILE A 83 9.39 8.83 -19.97
CA ILE A 83 8.84 7.85 -19.06
C ILE A 83 9.88 6.76 -18.86
N MET A 84 10.23 6.50 -17.61
CA MET A 84 11.15 5.45 -17.20
C MET A 84 10.49 4.51 -16.20
N SER A 85 10.83 3.23 -16.25
CA SER A 85 10.43 2.23 -15.27
C SER A 85 11.65 1.52 -14.70
N PHE A 86 11.59 1.16 -13.43
CA PHE A 86 12.67 0.47 -12.74
C PHE A 86 12.18 -0.17 -11.45
N PRO A 87 12.76 -1.30 -11.02
CA PRO A 87 12.57 -1.78 -9.67
C PRO A 87 13.38 -0.94 -8.69
N VAL A 88 12.79 -0.57 -7.57
CA VAL A 88 13.45 0.07 -6.43
C VAL A 88 13.25 -0.77 -5.18
N THR A 89 14.34 -1.03 -4.46
CA THR A 89 14.31 -1.68 -3.15
C THR A 89 14.58 -0.63 -2.10
N THR A 90 13.62 -0.45 -1.20
CA THR A 90 13.75 0.40 -0.01
C THR A 90 14.32 -0.45 1.11
N HIS A 91 15.41 0.01 1.72
CA HIS A 91 16.05 -0.61 2.87
C HIS A 91 15.68 0.17 4.14
N TYR A 92 15.02 -0.50 5.06
CA TYR A 92 14.62 0.06 6.35
C TYR A 92 15.68 -0.24 7.42
N PRO A 93 15.80 0.61 8.46
CA PRO A 93 16.76 0.39 9.54
C PRO A 93 16.57 -0.92 10.32
N ASP A 94 15.37 -1.50 10.30
CA ASP A 94 15.00 -2.75 10.95
C ASP A 94 15.26 -4.01 10.08
N GLU A 95 16.15 -3.88 9.08
CA GLU A 95 16.54 -4.93 8.12
C GLU A 95 15.42 -5.38 7.16
N LYS A 96 14.26 -4.73 7.18
CA LYS A 96 13.22 -4.97 6.18
C LYS A 96 13.62 -4.38 4.84
N ASN A 97 13.32 -5.12 3.78
CA ASN A 97 13.52 -4.66 2.40
C ASN A 97 12.20 -4.79 1.65
N ILE A 98 11.77 -3.72 1.02
CA ILE A 98 10.57 -3.72 0.18
C ILE A 98 10.99 -3.35 -1.24
N THR A 99 10.73 -4.24 -2.20
CA THR A 99 10.99 -3.98 -3.61
C THR A 99 9.67 -3.71 -4.33
N MET A 100 9.63 -2.62 -5.08
CA MET A 100 8.49 -2.24 -5.92
C MET A 100 8.98 -1.81 -7.30
N ASP A 101 8.20 -2.09 -8.33
CA ASP A 101 8.42 -1.51 -9.64
C ASP A 101 7.80 -0.11 -9.67
N GLN A 102 8.59 0.88 -10.08
CA GLN A 102 8.14 2.26 -10.23
C GLN A 102 8.15 2.73 -11.66
N VAL A 103 7.25 3.65 -11.96
CA VAL A 103 7.25 4.46 -13.19
C VAL A 103 7.41 5.91 -12.80
N VAL A 104 8.36 6.57 -13.44
CA VAL A 104 8.56 8.01 -13.37
C VAL A 104 8.25 8.61 -14.73
N HIS A 105 7.33 9.57 -14.76
CA HIS A 105 7.02 10.37 -15.93
C HIS A 105 7.38 11.81 -15.68
N ILE A 106 8.26 12.38 -16.49
CA ILE A 106 8.66 13.79 -16.45
C ILE A 106 8.31 14.46 -17.76
N THR A 107 7.53 15.54 -17.68
CA THR A 107 7.33 16.46 -18.78
C THR A 107 8.28 17.65 -18.61
N TRP A 108 9.24 17.75 -19.51
CA TRP A 108 10.18 18.84 -19.60
C TRP A 108 9.64 19.99 -20.41
N CYS A 109 9.97 21.23 -20.02
CA CYS A 109 9.74 22.44 -20.80
C CYS A 109 10.98 23.33 -20.80
N GLU A 110 11.08 24.21 -21.78
CA GLU A 110 12.14 25.23 -21.84
C GLU A 110 11.69 26.52 -21.19
N ARG A 111 12.53 27.09 -20.34
CA ARG A 111 12.33 28.43 -19.74
C ARG A 111 13.49 29.33 -20.06
N LYS A 112 13.18 30.57 -20.37
CA LYS A 112 14.18 31.62 -20.52
C LYS A 112 14.51 32.20 -19.15
N THR A 113 15.77 32.28 -18.86
CA THR A 113 16.32 32.95 -17.68
C THR A 113 16.47 34.47 -17.93
N GLU A 114 16.78 35.23 -16.91
CA GLU A 114 16.96 36.69 -17.00
C GLU A 114 18.08 37.09 -17.97
N ASP A 115 19.13 36.30 -18.05
CA ASP A 115 20.27 36.46 -18.97
C ASP A 115 19.94 35.94 -20.39
N LYS A 116 18.68 35.63 -20.69
CA LYS A 116 18.15 35.10 -21.96
C LYS A 116 18.67 33.73 -22.36
N THR A 117 19.36 33.03 -21.49
CA THR A 117 19.67 31.61 -21.72
C THR A 117 18.39 30.75 -21.60
N THR A 118 18.39 29.60 -22.26
CA THR A 118 17.27 28.67 -22.19
C THR A 118 17.67 27.47 -21.35
N VAL A 119 16.88 27.15 -20.32
CA VAL A 119 17.16 26.06 -19.41
C VAL A 119 15.97 25.08 -19.39
N PRO A 120 16.24 23.78 -19.25
CA PRO A 120 15.18 22.80 -19.07
C PRO A 120 14.58 22.88 -17.65
N ARG A 121 13.26 22.73 -17.56
CA ARG A 121 12.52 22.68 -16.30
C ARG A 121 11.49 21.56 -16.34
N MET A 122 11.29 20.88 -15.20
CA MET A 122 10.25 19.87 -15.04
C MET A 122 8.90 20.55 -14.77
N LEU A 123 7.98 20.43 -15.71
CA LEU A 123 6.62 20.99 -15.61
C LEU A 123 5.66 20.02 -14.95
N VAL A 124 5.77 18.73 -15.26
CA VAL A 124 5.02 17.67 -14.62
C VAL A 124 5.99 16.58 -14.17
N VAL A 125 5.84 16.13 -12.96
CA VAL A 125 6.53 14.95 -12.42
C VAL A 125 5.46 14.03 -11.83
N HIS A 126 5.38 12.82 -12.34
CA HIS A 126 4.46 11.81 -11.85
C HIS A 126 5.24 10.54 -11.50
N ILE A 127 5.03 10.06 -10.29
CA ILE A 127 5.62 8.82 -9.78
C ILE A 127 4.48 7.87 -9.43
N SER A 128 4.55 6.65 -9.96
CA SER A 128 3.59 5.59 -9.71
C SER A 128 4.31 4.32 -9.30
N ASP A 129 3.76 3.61 -8.31
CA ASP A 129 4.16 2.26 -7.98
C ASP A 129 3.31 1.28 -8.79
N LEU A 130 3.99 0.31 -9.44
CA LEU A 130 3.30 -0.71 -10.21
C LEU A 130 2.97 -1.90 -9.33
N TYR A 131 1.69 -2.16 -9.16
CA TYR A 131 1.20 -3.33 -8.45
C TYR A 131 1.07 -4.52 -9.40
N GLN A 132 1.36 -5.73 -8.89
CA GLN A 132 1.11 -6.94 -9.68
C GLN A 132 -0.38 -7.11 -9.91
N LYS A 133 -0.77 -7.12 -11.19
CA LYS A 133 -2.13 -7.38 -11.58
C LYS A 133 -2.49 -8.85 -11.34
N HIS A 134 -3.60 -9.12 -10.68
CA HIS A 134 -4.12 -10.48 -10.57
C HIS A 134 -4.55 -10.99 -11.96
N SER A 135 -4.25 -12.26 -12.26
CA SER A 135 -4.53 -12.84 -13.59
C SER A 135 -6.01 -12.87 -13.97
N ALA A 136 -6.91 -12.89 -12.97
CA ALA A 136 -8.37 -12.84 -13.16
C ALA A 136 -8.93 -11.42 -13.23
N ASP A 137 -8.10 -10.39 -13.08
CA ASP A 137 -8.54 -9.01 -13.01
C ASP A 137 -8.70 -8.43 -14.42
N ASN A 138 -9.95 -8.33 -14.87
CA ASN A 138 -10.33 -7.79 -16.18
C ASN A 138 -10.81 -6.33 -16.11
N ILE A 139 -10.74 -5.69 -14.96
CA ILE A 139 -11.16 -4.31 -14.73
C ILE A 139 -10.01 -3.37 -15.07
N TYR A 140 -10.30 -2.33 -15.85
CA TYR A 140 -9.31 -1.34 -16.24
C TYR A 140 -9.86 0.08 -16.07
N PRO A 141 -9.20 0.95 -15.28
CA PRO A 141 -8.03 0.68 -14.45
C PRO A 141 -8.34 -0.25 -13.27
N VAL A 142 -7.32 -0.97 -12.80
CA VAL A 142 -7.44 -1.88 -11.65
C VAL A 142 -7.94 -1.12 -10.42
N HIS A 143 -8.92 -1.67 -9.71
CA HIS A 143 -9.41 -1.09 -8.47
C HIS A 143 -8.42 -1.33 -7.32
N LEU A 144 -7.82 -0.24 -6.82
CA LEU A 144 -6.81 -0.27 -5.77
C LEU A 144 -7.24 -0.99 -4.47
N ASN A 145 -8.56 -1.06 -4.20
CA ASN A 145 -9.05 -1.77 -3.01
C ASN A 145 -8.74 -3.27 -3.04
N GLU A 146 -8.78 -3.90 -4.19
CA GLU A 146 -8.46 -5.33 -4.36
C GLU A 146 -6.96 -5.55 -4.33
N VAL A 147 -6.19 -4.65 -4.91
CA VAL A 147 -4.72 -4.69 -4.94
C VAL A 147 -4.13 -4.34 -3.57
N TYR A 148 -4.69 -3.34 -2.88
CA TYR A 148 -4.17 -2.87 -1.59
C TYR A 148 -4.30 -3.92 -0.48
N GLN A 149 -5.30 -4.78 -0.55
CA GLN A 149 -5.47 -5.87 0.41
C GLN A 149 -4.41 -6.97 0.26
N GLY A 150 -3.85 -7.14 -0.94
CA GLY A 150 -2.74 -8.06 -1.20
C GLY A 150 -1.34 -7.48 -0.86
N TYR A 151 -1.22 -6.15 -0.82
CA TYR A 151 0.07 -5.44 -0.65
C TYR A 151 0.23 -4.68 0.67
N LEU A 152 -0.79 -4.67 1.54
CA LEU A 152 -0.49 -4.33 2.91
C LEU A 152 0.61 -5.29 3.35
N PRO A 153 1.79 -4.78 3.75
CA PRO A 153 2.85 -5.67 4.20
C PRO A 153 2.19 -6.60 5.21
N VAL A 154 2.24 -7.88 4.92
CA VAL A 154 1.94 -8.91 5.88
C VAL A 154 3.04 -8.74 6.91
N THR A 155 2.83 -7.80 7.86
CA THR A 155 3.62 -7.70 9.06
C THR A 155 3.22 -8.92 9.89
N GLY A 156 3.96 -9.96 9.69
CA GLY A 156 3.71 -11.30 10.16
C GLY A 156 3.98 -12.22 8.97
N GLU A 157 5.13 -12.81 8.98
CA GLU A 157 5.68 -13.78 8.05
C GLU A 157 4.59 -14.47 7.22
N GLY A 158 4.65 -14.33 5.91
CA GLY A 158 3.66 -14.70 4.91
C GLY A 158 3.20 -16.15 4.88
N ARG A 159 2.82 -16.70 6.02
CA ARG A 159 2.21 -18.02 6.11
C ARG A 159 0.73 -17.91 5.76
N ARG A 160 0.36 -18.46 4.60
CA ARG A 160 -1.05 -18.71 4.31
C ARG A 160 -1.61 -19.71 5.30
N LEU A 161 -2.77 -19.40 5.84
CA LEU A 161 -3.55 -20.32 6.66
C LEU A 161 -4.27 -21.29 5.73
N TYR A 162 -4.27 -22.55 6.11
CA TYR A 162 -4.98 -23.60 5.40
C TYR A 162 -6.27 -23.96 6.17
N PHE A 163 -7.37 -24.06 5.44
CA PHE A 163 -8.64 -24.58 5.97
C PHE A 163 -9.21 -25.60 4.99
N ARG A 164 -9.84 -26.63 5.54
CA ARG A 164 -10.61 -27.56 4.74
C ARG A 164 -12.00 -27.01 4.51
N GLY A 165 -12.40 -26.81 3.26
CA GLY A 165 -13.76 -26.43 2.88
C GLY A 165 -14.77 -27.57 3.11
N MET A 166 -16.04 -27.21 3.28
CA MET A 166 -17.14 -28.19 3.45
C MET A 166 -17.37 -29.02 2.18
N ASP A 167 -17.08 -28.47 1.03
CA ASP A 167 -17.12 -29.12 -0.28
C ASP A 167 -15.86 -29.93 -0.61
N SER A 168 -15.02 -30.17 0.38
CA SER A 168 -13.72 -30.82 0.26
C SER A 168 -12.65 -30.01 -0.47
N SER A 169 -12.89 -28.74 -0.76
CA SER A 169 -11.89 -27.84 -1.31
C SER A 169 -10.79 -27.52 -0.29
N ASP A 170 -9.63 -27.13 -0.78
CA ASP A 170 -8.53 -26.59 0.02
C ASP A 170 -8.57 -25.06 -0.06
N LEU A 171 -8.81 -24.41 1.08
CA LEU A 171 -8.94 -22.97 1.20
C LEU A 171 -7.66 -22.40 1.80
N TYR A 172 -7.11 -21.34 1.18
CA TYR A 172 -5.89 -20.69 1.61
C TYR A 172 -6.13 -19.18 1.77
N PHE A 173 -5.96 -18.68 2.99
CA PHE A 173 -6.15 -17.27 3.33
C PHE A 173 -4.91 -16.69 4.00
N PHE A 174 -4.71 -15.40 3.85
CA PHE A 174 -3.82 -14.66 4.73
C PHE A 174 -4.56 -14.26 6.01
N PRO A 175 -3.93 -14.23 7.19
CA PRO A 175 -4.57 -13.83 8.45
C PRO A 175 -5.29 -12.48 8.36
N ASN A 176 -4.72 -11.56 7.60
CA ASN A 176 -5.26 -10.21 7.40
C ASN A 176 -6.47 -10.14 6.45
N THR A 177 -6.84 -11.20 5.76
CA THR A 177 -8.06 -11.22 4.94
C THR A 177 -9.27 -11.72 5.72
N ILE A 178 -9.07 -12.39 6.86
CA ILE A 178 -10.15 -12.89 7.70
C ILE A 178 -10.61 -11.79 8.65
N MET A 179 -11.86 -11.35 8.52
CA MET A 179 -12.46 -10.29 9.33
C MET A 179 -13.09 -10.82 10.61
N TRP A 180 -13.95 -11.84 10.50
CA TRP A 180 -14.52 -12.57 11.64
C TRP A 180 -14.90 -13.99 11.23
N VAL A 181 -15.16 -14.81 12.23
CA VAL A 181 -15.59 -16.20 12.04
C VAL A 181 -16.90 -16.41 12.80
N GLU A 182 -17.84 -17.08 12.17
CA GLU A 182 -19.14 -17.42 12.73
C GLU A 182 -19.28 -18.94 12.87
N SER A 183 -19.77 -19.41 14.03
CA SER A 183 -20.11 -20.82 14.20
C SER A 183 -21.49 -21.12 13.60
N VAL A 184 -21.62 -22.21 12.87
CA VAL A 184 -22.91 -22.66 12.36
C VAL A 184 -23.59 -23.59 13.39
N THR A 185 -24.83 -23.23 13.78
CA THR A 185 -25.55 -23.81 14.95
C THR A 185 -25.82 -25.31 14.87
N TYR A 186 -25.88 -25.88 13.68
CA TYR A 186 -26.21 -27.32 13.49
C TYR A 186 -25.08 -28.12 12.81
N GLY A 187 -23.90 -27.55 12.68
CA GLY A 187 -22.79 -28.18 12.01
C GLY A 187 -21.50 -28.10 12.81
N ARG A 188 -20.59 -29.01 12.53
CA ARG A 188 -19.21 -28.96 13.04
C ARG A 188 -18.33 -28.10 12.16
N HIS A 189 -18.84 -26.94 11.71
CA HIS A 189 -18.16 -26.06 10.78
C HIS A 189 -18.37 -24.59 11.13
N SER A 190 -17.59 -23.76 10.52
CA SER A 190 -17.59 -22.30 10.68
C SER A 190 -17.70 -21.61 9.34
N ILE A 191 -18.21 -20.39 9.32
CA ILE A 191 -18.14 -19.49 8.18
C ILE A 191 -17.00 -18.52 8.44
N LEU A 192 -16.03 -18.48 7.55
CA LEU A 192 -14.96 -17.49 7.49
C LEU A 192 -15.46 -16.32 6.66
N HIS A 193 -15.67 -15.17 7.28
CA HIS A 193 -16.01 -13.93 6.62
C HIS A 193 -14.74 -13.19 6.31
N THR A 194 -14.40 -13.14 5.03
CA THR A 194 -13.16 -12.53 4.54
C THR A 194 -13.43 -11.23 3.80
N THR A 195 -12.37 -10.56 3.42
CA THR A 195 -12.45 -9.38 2.56
C THR A 195 -12.98 -9.69 1.17
N ASP A 196 -12.86 -10.95 0.73
CA ASP A 196 -13.16 -11.38 -0.63
C ASP A 196 -14.48 -12.17 -0.72
N GLY A 197 -15.10 -12.48 0.43
CA GLY A 197 -16.35 -13.23 0.49
C GLY A 197 -16.42 -14.17 1.70
N ASP A 198 -17.47 -14.99 1.72
CA ASP A 198 -17.76 -15.91 2.80
C ASP A 198 -17.46 -17.35 2.39
N TYR A 199 -16.72 -18.08 3.24
CA TYR A 199 -16.28 -19.44 2.96
C TYR A 199 -16.64 -20.37 4.12
N GLN A 200 -17.16 -21.55 3.80
CA GLN A 200 -17.49 -22.56 4.81
C GLN A 200 -16.28 -23.48 5.05
N ALA A 201 -15.78 -23.47 6.27
CA ALA A 201 -14.65 -24.30 6.68
C ALA A 201 -15.09 -25.41 7.63
N SER A 202 -14.55 -26.61 7.41
CA SER A 202 -14.76 -27.80 8.26
C SER A 202 -13.92 -27.70 9.54
N ALA A 203 -14.16 -26.65 10.34
CA ALA A 203 -13.46 -26.38 11.59
C ALA A 203 -14.42 -25.78 12.62
N LEU A 204 -14.24 -26.12 13.90
CA LEU A 204 -14.98 -25.50 14.99
C LEU A 204 -14.33 -24.17 15.38
N THR A 205 -15.14 -23.16 15.72
CA THR A 205 -14.64 -21.88 16.21
C THR A 205 -13.70 -22.00 17.41
N ALA A 206 -13.91 -23.00 18.29
CA ALA A 206 -13.04 -23.25 19.44
C ALA A 206 -11.64 -23.75 19.03
N ALA A 207 -11.54 -24.54 17.96
CA ALA A 207 -10.26 -24.97 17.40
C ALA A 207 -9.54 -23.79 16.75
N LEU A 208 -10.28 -23.00 15.96
CA LEU A 208 -9.75 -21.80 15.29
C LEU A 208 -9.25 -20.74 16.30
N GLU A 209 -9.97 -20.55 17.41
CA GLU A 209 -9.53 -19.65 18.48
C GLU A 209 -8.19 -20.07 19.08
N LYS A 210 -8.02 -21.36 19.32
CA LYS A 210 -6.81 -21.92 19.91
C LYS A 210 -5.62 -21.85 18.92
N GLU A 211 -5.86 -22.19 17.68
CA GLU A 211 -4.83 -22.25 16.64
C GLU A 211 -4.39 -20.87 16.16
N HIS A 212 -5.31 -19.91 16.16
CA HIS A 212 -5.14 -18.58 15.61
C HIS A 212 -5.36 -17.46 16.63
N SER A 213 -4.98 -17.72 17.89
CA SER A 213 -5.09 -16.74 18.99
C SER A 213 -4.24 -15.50 18.81
N ASP A 214 -3.26 -15.55 17.90
CA ASP A 214 -2.41 -14.43 17.50
C ASP A 214 -3.19 -13.30 16.83
N PHE A 215 -4.24 -13.61 16.03
CA PHE A 215 -5.02 -12.60 15.32
C PHE A 215 -6.55 -12.75 15.47
N LEU A 216 -7.07 -13.79 16.11
CA LEU A 216 -8.51 -13.96 16.37
C LEU A 216 -8.80 -13.88 17.88
N LEU A 217 -9.81 -13.08 18.24
CA LEU A 217 -10.32 -12.94 19.60
C LEU A 217 -11.79 -13.35 19.66
N ARG A 218 -12.18 -14.08 20.71
CA ARG A 218 -13.58 -14.45 20.92
C ARG A 218 -14.38 -13.29 21.54
N CYS A 219 -15.29 -12.72 20.76
CA CYS A 219 -16.23 -11.71 21.24
C CYS A 219 -17.56 -12.33 21.74
N HIS A 220 -17.97 -13.48 21.21
CA HIS A 220 -19.20 -14.18 21.58
C HIS A 220 -18.99 -15.70 21.49
N GLU A 221 -19.88 -16.50 22.05
CA GLU A 221 -19.81 -17.97 21.90
C GLU A 221 -19.79 -18.42 20.43
N SER A 222 -20.51 -17.70 19.58
CA SER A 222 -20.62 -17.97 18.14
C SER A 222 -19.67 -17.17 17.28
N TYR A 223 -18.92 -16.20 17.82
CA TYR A 223 -18.10 -15.29 16.99
C TYR A 223 -16.69 -15.13 17.48
N LEU A 224 -15.74 -15.26 16.54
CA LEU A 224 -14.39 -14.77 16.66
C LEU A 224 -14.22 -13.52 15.78
N VAL A 225 -13.45 -12.57 16.20
CA VAL A 225 -13.20 -11.34 15.46
C VAL A 225 -11.70 -11.07 15.33
N ASN A 226 -11.29 -10.59 14.19
CA ASN A 226 -9.94 -10.06 14.01
C ASN A 226 -9.90 -8.60 14.50
N PRO A 227 -9.14 -8.29 15.56
CA PRO A 227 -9.06 -6.93 16.12
C PRO A 227 -8.72 -5.85 15.09
N ARG A 228 -7.98 -6.19 14.06
CA ARG A 228 -7.59 -5.27 12.98
C ARG A 228 -8.78 -4.61 12.28
N TYR A 229 -9.92 -5.28 12.24
CA TYR A 229 -11.14 -4.78 11.60
C TYR A 229 -12.09 -4.07 12.56
N ILE A 230 -11.76 -3.98 13.84
CA ILE A 230 -12.60 -3.30 14.83
C ILE A 230 -12.48 -1.79 14.66
N THR A 231 -13.60 -1.14 14.37
CA THR A 231 -13.68 0.34 14.28
C THR A 231 -14.27 0.97 15.54
N CYS A 232 -15.12 0.22 16.27
CA CYS A 232 -15.77 0.75 17.47
C CYS A 232 -16.16 -0.37 18.43
N ILE A 233 -15.93 -0.18 19.73
CA ILE A 233 -16.46 -1.03 20.79
C ILE A 233 -17.42 -0.21 21.62
N LYS A 234 -18.72 -0.52 21.52
CA LYS A 234 -19.78 0.04 22.36
C LYS A 234 -20.18 -0.96 23.44
N ARG A 235 -21.00 -0.50 24.40
CA ARG A 235 -21.49 -1.38 25.44
C ARG A 235 -22.19 -2.59 24.80
N PHE A 236 -21.65 -3.79 25.05
CA PHE A 236 -22.11 -5.10 24.61
C PHE A 236 -22.10 -5.36 23.10
N SER A 237 -21.35 -4.57 22.32
CA SER A 237 -21.19 -4.80 20.89
C SER A 237 -19.84 -4.30 20.36
N VAL A 238 -19.39 -4.92 19.28
CA VAL A 238 -18.24 -4.50 18.49
C VAL A 238 -18.66 -4.27 17.04
N THR A 239 -18.24 -3.15 16.47
CA THR A 239 -18.50 -2.79 15.06
C THR A 239 -17.22 -2.97 14.26
N LEU A 240 -17.32 -3.61 13.11
CA LEU A 240 -16.23 -3.84 12.16
C LEU A 240 -16.20 -2.77 11.06
N SER A 241 -15.09 -2.69 10.34
CA SER A 241 -14.86 -1.73 9.26
C SER A 241 -15.86 -1.81 8.10
N ASN A 242 -16.45 -2.99 7.88
CA ASN A 242 -17.51 -3.20 6.89
C ASN A 242 -18.93 -2.90 7.42
N GLY A 243 -19.05 -2.34 8.64
CA GLY A 243 -20.33 -2.01 9.28
C GLY A 243 -21.02 -3.18 10.01
N LYS A 244 -20.46 -4.40 9.97
CA LYS A 244 -21.00 -5.53 10.74
C LYS A 244 -20.89 -5.27 12.23
N VAL A 245 -21.99 -5.53 12.96
CA VAL A 245 -22.03 -5.42 14.43
C VAL A 245 -22.14 -6.82 15.01
N LEU A 246 -21.22 -7.18 15.90
CA LEU A 246 -21.20 -8.44 16.61
C LEU A 246 -21.49 -8.24 18.10
N PRO A 247 -22.25 -9.14 18.75
CA PRO A 247 -22.57 -9.02 20.18
C PRO A 247 -21.38 -9.40 21.07
N ILE A 248 -21.31 -8.76 22.24
CA ILE A 248 -20.39 -9.13 23.31
C ILE A 248 -21.23 -9.37 24.57
N PRO A 249 -21.20 -10.57 25.18
CA PRO A 249 -21.90 -10.82 26.43
C PRO A 249 -21.41 -9.89 27.54
N GLU A 250 -22.32 -9.39 28.38
CA GLU A 250 -22.01 -8.45 29.45
C GLU A 250 -20.85 -8.91 30.33
N LYS A 251 -20.86 -10.19 30.73
CA LYS A 251 -19.81 -10.79 31.57
C LYS A 251 -18.41 -10.84 30.91
N LYS A 252 -18.36 -10.77 29.57
CA LYS A 252 -17.12 -10.83 28.79
C LYS A 252 -16.63 -9.45 28.32
N TYR A 253 -17.46 -8.41 28.45
CA TYR A 253 -17.22 -7.10 27.85
C TYR A 253 -15.87 -6.47 28.27
N THR A 254 -15.61 -6.41 29.58
CA THR A 254 -14.39 -5.80 30.12
C THR A 254 -13.12 -6.57 29.71
N ALA A 255 -13.19 -7.91 29.79
CA ALA A 255 -12.07 -8.77 29.39
C ALA A 255 -11.79 -8.67 27.88
N PHE A 256 -12.83 -8.67 27.05
CA PHE A 256 -12.70 -8.51 25.60
C PHE A 256 -12.09 -7.16 25.23
N LYS A 257 -12.61 -6.08 25.83
CA LYS A 257 -12.08 -4.73 25.59
C LYS A 257 -10.59 -4.64 25.95
N LYS A 258 -10.18 -5.22 27.08
CA LYS A 258 -8.78 -5.28 27.46
C LYS A 258 -7.95 -6.07 26.46
N ALA A 259 -8.39 -7.26 26.04
CA ALA A 259 -7.68 -8.09 25.07
C ALA A 259 -7.47 -7.40 23.73
N VAL A 260 -8.47 -6.61 23.27
CA VAL A 260 -8.32 -5.79 22.05
C VAL A 260 -7.26 -4.71 22.25
N HIS A 261 -7.28 -3.99 23.38
CA HIS A 261 -6.25 -2.97 23.68
C HIS A 261 -4.84 -3.56 23.76
N ASP A 262 -4.69 -4.71 24.42
CA ASP A 262 -3.39 -5.39 24.54
C ASP A 262 -2.84 -5.74 23.13
N LYS A 263 -3.69 -6.27 22.24
CA LYS A 263 -3.31 -6.59 20.86
C LYS A 263 -2.91 -5.36 20.02
N TRP A 264 -3.53 -4.20 20.25
CA TRP A 264 -3.16 -2.95 19.57
C TRP A 264 -1.87 -2.31 20.14
N ALA A 265 -1.53 -2.59 21.38
CA ALA A 265 -0.31 -2.09 22.00
C ALA A 265 0.93 -2.92 21.58
N GLU A 266 0.74 -4.16 21.13
CA GLU A 266 1.79 -5.06 20.62
C GLU A 266 2.04 -4.90 19.10
N SER A 267 1.21 -4.13 18.40
CA SER A 267 1.27 -3.87 16.93
C SER A 267 1.97 -2.56 16.64
#